data_3390538c29eb8c76b383f80ff222c8fa
#
_entry.id   3390538c29eb8c76b383f80ff222c8fa
#
_cell.length_a   1.000
_cell.length_b   1.000
_cell.length_c   1.000
_cell.angle_alpha   90.00
_cell.angle_beta   90.00
_cell.angle_gamma   90.00
#
_symmetry.space_group_name_H-M   'P 1'
#
loop_
_entity.id
_entity.type
_entity.pdbx_description
1 polymer ?
#
loop_
_entity_poly.entity_id
_entity_poly.type
_entity_poly.pdbx_seq_one_letter_code
_entity_poly.pdbx_strand_id
1 'polypeptide(L)'
;MLTSRSGLGTPCVHKPFLLMSFSLLILSMVVTGLLIGSFLTVVVDRVPQGGSVNTPPSRCGSCGLRLGPLDLVPIVSWLALRGKCRRCRASIGIAPMVIEPATAALFVLMAIRFDDTRAAIPAYCILVAVLVAQTWIDLQTQRLPREITYWGIGLGAVALAVAAIVIDEPERIWMMGLGGAIALLTMWLIYTLSRGGMGDGDVRLAPLLGMYLGWLNPGIVLPGLFFGFIAGAVVGVAMMAIDRAGRRTAVPFGPFLALGTIVAIFIGQHFVDLVLAR
;
A
#
# COMPACT_ATOMS: atom_id res chain seq x y z
N MET A 1 17.09 -54.11 -25.80
CA MET A 1 15.66 -54.09 -25.40
C MET A 1 15.37 -52.71 -24.85
N LEU A 2 14.67 -51.89 -25.67
CA LEU A 2 14.27 -50.54 -25.40
C LEU A 2 12.96 -50.57 -24.60
N THR A 3 12.92 -49.96 -23.42
CA THR A 3 11.64 -49.65 -22.71
C THR A 3 11.45 -48.15 -22.69
N SER A 4 10.62 -47.70 -23.59
CA SER A 4 9.99 -46.38 -23.65
C SER A 4 9.22 -46.09 -22.32
N ARG A 5 9.64 -45.07 -21.58
CA ARG A 5 8.79 -44.47 -20.54
C ARG A 5 7.97 -43.37 -21.18
N SER A 6 6.71 -43.65 -21.37
CA SER A 6 5.66 -42.71 -21.73
C SER A 6 5.58 -41.56 -20.70
N GLY A 7 5.88 -40.37 -21.16
CA GLY A 7 5.66 -39.15 -20.38
C GLY A 7 4.14 -38.95 -20.16
N LEU A 8 3.71 -39.04 -18.91
CA LEU A 8 2.41 -38.52 -18.45
C LEU A 8 2.47 -37.00 -18.54
N GLY A 9 1.85 -36.45 -19.59
CA GLY A 9 1.63 -35.03 -19.72
C GLY A 9 0.79 -34.53 -18.52
N THR A 10 1.38 -33.66 -17.72
CA THR A 10 0.65 -32.92 -16.72
C THR A 10 -0.44 -32.10 -17.43
N PRO A 11 -1.71 -32.16 -17.02
CA PRO A 11 -2.75 -31.37 -17.63
C PRO A 11 -2.41 -29.90 -17.42
N CYS A 12 -2.26 -29.14 -18.52
CA CYS A 12 -2.27 -27.69 -18.49
C CYS A 12 -3.61 -27.22 -17.95
N VAL A 13 -3.69 -26.98 -16.66
CA VAL A 13 -4.84 -26.29 -16.05
C VAL A 13 -4.81 -24.87 -16.60
N HIS A 14 -5.59 -24.62 -17.63
CA HIS A 14 -5.86 -23.28 -18.14
C HIS A 14 -6.52 -22.46 -17.03
N LYS A 15 -5.72 -21.65 -16.31
CA LYS A 15 -6.21 -20.70 -15.30
C LYS A 15 -6.79 -19.49 -16.05
N PRO A 16 -8.11 -19.21 -16.01
CA PRO A 16 -8.76 -18.18 -16.82
C PRO A 16 -8.25 -16.75 -16.55
N PHE A 17 -7.65 -16.52 -15.38
CA PHE A 17 -7.05 -15.23 -15.01
C PHE A 17 -5.76 -14.90 -15.77
N LEU A 18 -5.12 -15.89 -16.41
CA LEU A 18 -3.89 -15.72 -17.20
C LEU A 18 -4.13 -15.29 -18.65
N LEU A 19 -5.39 -15.28 -19.11
CA LEU A 19 -5.75 -15.02 -20.51
C LEU A 19 -6.04 -13.53 -20.80
N MET A 20 -6.08 -12.67 -19.77
CA MET A 20 -6.32 -11.26 -19.98
C MET A 20 -5.12 -10.60 -20.64
N SER A 21 -5.33 -9.86 -21.75
CA SER A 21 -4.25 -9.11 -22.39
C SER A 21 -3.65 -8.11 -21.42
N PHE A 22 -2.36 -7.82 -21.56
CA PHE A 22 -1.67 -6.86 -20.71
C PHE A 22 -2.36 -5.48 -20.71
N SER A 23 -2.82 -5.03 -21.89
CA SER A 23 -3.53 -3.75 -22.03
C SER A 23 -4.84 -3.72 -21.24
N LEU A 24 -5.59 -4.84 -21.24
CA LEU A 24 -6.83 -4.94 -20.47
C LEU A 24 -6.56 -4.99 -18.97
N LEU A 25 -5.47 -5.65 -18.56
CA LEU A 25 -5.00 -5.65 -17.17
C LEU A 25 -4.71 -4.22 -16.70
N ILE A 26 -3.90 -3.46 -17.45
CA ILE A 26 -3.57 -2.08 -17.11
C ILE A 26 -4.84 -1.21 -17.03
N LEU A 27 -5.74 -1.31 -18.00
CA LEU A 27 -7.00 -0.57 -17.98
C LEU A 27 -7.84 -0.91 -16.75
N SER A 28 -7.94 -2.20 -16.41
CA SER A 28 -8.68 -2.64 -15.21
C SER A 28 -8.04 -2.09 -13.93
N MET A 29 -6.69 -2.01 -13.85
CA MET A 29 -5.99 -1.45 -12.69
C MET A 29 -6.17 0.06 -12.57
N VAL A 30 -6.21 0.78 -13.69
CA VAL A 30 -6.56 2.22 -13.68
C VAL A 30 -7.97 2.42 -13.12
N VAL A 31 -8.96 1.71 -13.66
CA VAL A 31 -10.35 1.87 -13.24
C VAL A 31 -10.54 1.48 -11.77
N THR A 32 -10.05 0.31 -11.37
CA THR A 32 -10.17 -0.15 -9.98
C THR A 32 -9.39 0.74 -9.02
N GLY A 33 -8.20 1.20 -9.41
CA GLY A 33 -7.39 2.11 -8.60
C GLY A 33 -8.07 3.47 -8.38
N LEU A 34 -8.73 4.02 -9.40
CA LEU A 34 -9.53 5.24 -9.26
C LEU A 34 -10.73 5.05 -8.33
N LEU A 35 -11.46 3.93 -8.47
CA LEU A 35 -12.63 3.62 -7.64
C LEU A 35 -12.22 3.40 -6.17
N ILE A 36 -11.17 2.62 -5.94
CA ILE A 36 -10.63 2.41 -4.58
C ILE A 36 -10.08 3.73 -4.03
N GLY A 37 -9.35 4.52 -4.83
CA GLY A 37 -8.87 5.84 -4.42
C GLY A 37 -9.99 6.77 -3.97
N SER A 38 -11.09 6.79 -4.70
CA SER A 38 -12.28 7.56 -4.33
C SER A 38 -12.90 7.08 -3.00
N PHE A 39 -12.96 5.76 -2.78
CA PHE A 39 -13.35 5.21 -1.48
C PHE A 39 -12.37 5.61 -0.36
N LEU A 40 -11.05 5.56 -0.63
CA LEU A 40 -10.04 5.96 0.34
C LEU A 40 -10.20 7.42 0.80
N THR A 41 -10.71 8.32 -0.04
CA THR A 41 -11.00 9.71 0.40
C THR A 41 -12.01 9.75 1.54
N VAL A 42 -12.97 8.84 1.56
CA VAL A 42 -13.94 8.68 2.67
C VAL A 42 -13.26 8.07 3.89
N VAL A 43 -12.39 7.07 3.69
CA VAL A 43 -11.65 6.40 4.77
C VAL A 43 -10.77 7.41 5.51
N VAL A 44 -9.98 8.18 4.78
CA VAL A 44 -9.02 9.15 5.38
C VAL A 44 -9.70 10.31 6.09
N ASP A 45 -10.92 10.64 5.71
CA ASP A 45 -11.72 11.68 6.37
C ASP A 45 -12.38 11.14 7.65
N ARG A 46 -12.95 9.93 7.61
CA ARG A 46 -13.81 9.44 8.70
C ARG A 46 -13.11 8.60 9.75
N VAL A 47 -12.18 7.72 9.35
CA VAL A 47 -11.55 6.78 10.28
C VAL A 47 -10.77 7.48 11.40
N PRO A 48 -9.98 8.55 11.15
CA PRO A 48 -9.29 9.26 12.22
C PRO A 48 -10.22 9.90 13.25
N GLN A 49 -11.48 10.17 12.86
CA GLN A 49 -12.51 10.75 13.70
C GLN A 49 -13.41 9.71 14.38
N GLY A 50 -13.11 8.40 14.19
CA GLY A 50 -13.94 7.30 14.69
C GLY A 50 -15.28 7.15 13.96
N GLY A 51 -15.42 7.75 12.78
CA GLY A 51 -16.63 7.72 11.97
C GLY A 51 -16.78 6.42 11.16
N SER A 52 -18.04 6.05 10.84
CA SER A 52 -18.34 4.92 9.98
C SER A 52 -18.07 5.26 8.50
N VAL A 53 -17.41 4.35 7.79
CA VAL A 53 -17.16 4.49 6.34
C VAL A 53 -18.43 4.23 5.50
N ASN A 54 -19.41 3.51 6.03
CA ASN A 54 -20.61 3.12 5.31
C ASN A 54 -21.78 4.11 5.52
N THR A 55 -21.88 4.71 6.71
CA THR A 55 -23.00 5.58 7.10
C THR A 55 -22.51 6.83 7.83
N PRO A 56 -23.08 7.98 7.56
CA PRO A 56 -24.06 8.32 6.51
C PRO A 56 -23.43 8.35 5.09
N PRO A 57 -24.25 8.37 4.01
CA PRO A 57 -23.74 8.51 2.65
C PRO A 57 -22.95 9.81 2.48
N SER A 58 -22.09 9.86 1.45
CA SER A 58 -21.24 11.03 1.16
C SER A 58 -22.07 12.29 0.96
N ARG A 59 -21.66 13.38 1.63
CA ARG A 59 -22.37 14.68 1.62
C ARG A 59 -21.38 15.83 1.73
N CYS A 60 -21.78 16.99 1.23
CA CYS A 60 -21.01 18.20 1.41
C CYS A 60 -20.94 18.58 2.90
N GLY A 61 -19.74 18.79 3.42
CA GLY A 61 -19.54 19.17 4.84
C GLY A 61 -20.14 20.53 5.20
N SER A 62 -20.30 21.44 4.21
CA SER A 62 -20.82 22.80 4.47
C SER A 62 -22.32 22.91 4.36
N CYS A 63 -22.96 22.31 3.33
CA CYS A 63 -24.41 22.48 3.10
C CYS A 63 -25.23 21.18 3.28
N GLY A 64 -24.60 20.06 3.64
CA GLY A 64 -25.27 18.79 3.86
C GLY A 64 -25.83 18.11 2.59
N LEU A 65 -25.64 18.71 1.41
CA LEU A 65 -26.12 18.10 0.15
C LEU A 65 -25.53 16.70 -0.01
N ARG A 66 -26.40 15.70 -0.18
CA ARG A 66 -25.99 14.33 -0.52
C ARG A 66 -25.37 14.30 -1.91
N LEU A 67 -24.18 13.70 -2.03
CA LEU A 67 -23.49 13.55 -3.31
C LEU A 67 -24.18 12.47 -4.15
N GLY A 68 -24.43 12.79 -5.41
CA GLY A 68 -24.97 11.85 -6.39
C GLY A 68 -23.87 11.01 -7.05
N PRO A 69 -24.23 9.97 -7.83
CA PRO A 69 -23.23 9.12 -8.52
C PRO A 69 -22.28 9.93 -9.42
N LEU A 70 -22.77 10.97 -10.09
CA LEU A 70 -21.94 11.83 -10.96
C LEU A 70 -20.94 12.69 -10.15
N ASP A 71 -21.24 13.00 -8.89
CA ASP A 71 -20.34 13.75 -8.00
C ASP A 71 -19.24 12.83 -7.43
N LEU A 72 -19.40 11.52 -7.57
CA LEU A 72 -18.47 10.49 -7.09
C LEU A 72 -17.61 9.88 -8.19
N VAL A 73 -17.73 10.35 -9.44
CA VAL A 73 -16.86 9.91 -10.55
C VAL A 73 -15.45 10.42 -10.26
N PRO A 74 -14.45 9.50 -10.06
CA PRO A 74 -13.12 9.90 -9.64
C PRO A 74 -12.48 10.89 -10.61
N ILE A 75 -11.75 11.86 -10.08
CA ILE A 75 -11.04 12.94 -10.81
C ILE A 75 -12.00 13.82 -11.63
N VAL A 76 -12.87 13.20 -12.46
CA VAL A 76 -13.74 13.90 -13.41
C VAL A 76 -14.68 14.87 -12.70
N SER A 77 -15.33 14.41 -11.62
CA SER A 77 -16.26 15.26 -10.86
C SER A 77 -15.54 16.46 -10.22
N TRP A 78 -14.35 16.23 -9.67
CA TRP A 78 -13.55 17.29 -9.06
C TRP A 78 -13.10 18.33 -10.09
N LEU A 79 -12.61 17.91 -11.25
CA LEU A 79 -12.20 18.80 -12.35
C LEU A 79 -13.40 19.58 -12.90
N ALA A 80 -14.53 18.91 -13.18
CA ALA A 80 -15.73 19.55 -13.70
C ALA A 80 -16.30 20.61 -12.76
N LEU A 81 -16.23 20.34 -11.44
CA LEU A 81 -16.69 21.25 -10.40
C LEU A 81 -15.61 22.23 -9.91
N ARG A 82 -14.38 22.12 -10.45
CA ARG A 82 -13.20 22.91 -10.06
C ARG A 82 -12.93 22.85 -8.55
N GLY A 83 -13.05 21.65 -7.97
CA GLY A 83 -12.85 21.41 -6.54
C GLY A 83 -13.89 22.05 -5.62
N LYS A 84 -15.09 22.36 -6.11
CA LYS A 84 -16.12 23.07 -5.35
C LYS A 84 -17.44 22.30 -5.35
N CYS A 85 -18.20 22.44 -4.25
CA CYS A 85 -19.54 21.87 -4.16
C CYS A 85 -20.45 22.42 -5.25
N ARG A 86 -21.24 21.56 -5.90
CA ARG A 86 -22.22 21.92 -6.93
C ARG A 86 -23.24 22.95 -6.45
N ARG A 87 -23.66 22.88 -5.19
CA ARG A 87 -24.71 23.74 -4.63
C ARG A 87 -24.17 24.99 -3.95
N CYS A 88 -23.29 24.84 -2.94
CA CYS A 88 -22.87 25.97 -2.09
C CYS A 88 -21.49 26.53 -2.48
N ARG A 89 -20.80 25.94 -3.49
CA ARG A 89 -19.47 26.35 -3.95
C ARG A 89 -18.35 26.28 -2.89
N ALA A 90 -18.61 25.70 -1.72
CA ALA A 90 -17.57 25.43 -0.74
C ALA A 90 -16.49 24.49 -1.32
N SER A 91 -15.23 24.69 -0.93
CA SER A 91 -14.10 23.85 -1.38
C SER A 91 -14.26 22.42 -0.89
N ILE A 92 -14.00 21.45 -1.79
CA ILE A 92 -14.00 20.01 -1.49
C ILE A 92 -12.65 19.56 -0.92
N GLY A 93 -11.59 20.39 -1.05
CA GLY A 93 -10.23 20.01 -0.68
C GLY A 93 -9.48 19.30 -1.81
N ILE A 94 -8.19 18.99 -1.57
CA ILE A 94 -7.27 18.44 -2.56
C ILE A 94 -7.18 16.90 -2.49
N ALA A 95 -7.68 16.28 -1.42
CA ALA A 95 -7.53 14.85 -1.17
C ALA A 95 -7.95 13.96 -2.37
N PRO A 96 -9.13 14.17 -3.03
CA PRO A 96 -9.50 13.36 -4.18
C PRO A 96 -8.47 13.48 -5.33
N MET A 97 -7.97 14.69 -5.57
CA MET A 97 -7.06 14.97 -6.67
C MET A 97 -5.66 14.36 -6.48
N VAL A 98 -5.31 13.98 -5.27
CA VAL A 98 -4.03 13.32 -4.94
C VAL A 98 -4.23 11.82 -4.74
N ILE A 99 -5.20 11.41 -3.91
CA ILE A 99 -5.39 10.01 -3.52
C ILE A 99 -5.84 9.15 -4.71
N GLU A 100 -6.79 9.62 -5.50
CA GLU A 100 -7.35 8.84 -6.61
C GLU A 100 -6.30 8.50 -7.69
N PRO A 101 -5.58 9.48 -8.27
CA PRO A 101 -4.56 9.17 -9.28
C PRO A 101 -3.35 8.46 -8.69
N ALA A 102 -2.95 8.76 -7.43
CA ALA A 102 -1.85 8.05 -6.78
C ALA A 102 -2.17 6.56 -6.59
N THR A 103 -3.40 6.25 -6.15
CA THR A 103 -3.84 4.86 -6.00
C THR A 103 -3.88 4.14 -7.35
N ALA A 104 -4.42 4.78 -8.39
CA ALA A 104 -4.46 4.22 -9.74
C ALA A 104 -3.06 3.98 -10.30
N ALA A 105 -2.15 4.95 -10.18
CA ALA A 105 -0.77 4.80 -10.62
C ALA A 105 -0.04 3.67 -9.92
N LEU A 106 -0.18 3.55 -8.59
CA LEU A 106 0.43 2.48 -7.82
C LEU A 106 -0.18 1.11 -8.16
N PHE A 107 -1.48 1.02 -8.43
CA PHE A 107 -2.10 -0.24 -8.89
C PHE A 107 -1.54 -0.67 -10.24
N VAL A 108 -1.35 0.26 -11.17
CA VAL A 108 -0.69 0.00 -12.46
C VAL A 108 0.74 -0.46 -12.24
N LEU A 109 1.50 0.18 -11.35
CA LEU A 109 2.86 -0.24 -11.02
C LEU A 109 2.90 -1.66 -10.45
N MET A 110 1.95 -2.04 -9.58
CA MET A 110 1.85 -3.42 -9.09
C MET A 110 1.51 -4.40 -10.22
N ALA A 111 0.62 -4.03 -11.15
CA ALA A 111 0.32 -4.88 -12.31
C ALA A 111 1.54 -5.10 -13.22
N ILE A 112 2.34 -4.06 -13.44
CA ILE A 112 3.60 -4.16 -14.21
C ILE A 112 4.62 -5.05 -13.47
N ARG A 113 4.74 -4.86 -12.14
CA ARG A 113 5.70 -5.63 -11.32
C ARG A 113 5.37 -7.11 -11.24
N PHE A 114 4.09 -7.45 -11.25
CA PHE A 114 3.60 -8.81 -11.04
C PHE A 114 2.91 -9.40 -12.28
N ASP A 115 3.26 -8.95 -13.50
CA ASP A 115 2.64 -9.49 -14.73
C ASP A 115 2.87 -11.00 -14.89
N ASP A 116 4.06 -11.49 -14.51
CA ASP A 116 4.38 -12.91 -14.50
C ASP A 116 3.73 -13.68 -13.35
N THR A 117 3.32 -12.98 -12.28
CA THR A 117 2.75 -13.56 -11.04
C THR A 117 1.42 -12.89 -10.71
N ARG A 118 0.52 -12.82 -11.69
CA ARG A 118 -0.75 -12.04 -11.61
C ARG A 118 -1.62 -12.38 -10.41
N ALA A 119 -1.52 -13.60 -9.87
CA ALA A 119 -2.24 -14.00 -8.66
C ALA A 119 -1.90 -13.14 -7.44
N ALA A 120 -0.72 -12.52 -7.40
CA ALA A 120 -0.28 -11.65 -6.32
C ALA A 120 -0.84 -10.21 -6.42
N ILE A 121 -1.27 -9.77 -7.61
CA ILE A 121 -1.72 -8.39 -7.84
C ILE A 121 -2.80 -7.94 -6.84
N PRO A 122 -3.88 -8.71 -6.57
CA PRO A 122 -4.91 -8.29 -5.62
C PRO A 122 -4.36 -8.04 -4.22
N ALA A 123 -3.43 -8.88 -3.75
CA ALA A 123 -2.80 -8.69 -2.45
C ALA A 123 -2.01 -7.37 -2.40
N TYR A 124 -1.16 -7.11 -3.40
CA TYR A 124 -0.38 -5.88 -3.45
C TYR A 124 -1.24 -4.62 -3.69
N CYS A 125 -2.40 -4.74 -4.34
CA CYS A 125 -3.39 -3.67 -4.39
C CYS A 125 -3.97 -3.35 -2.99
N ILE A 126 -4.21 -4.36 -2.15
CA ILE A 126 -4.61 -4.15 -0.75
C ILE A 126 -3.50 -3.40 0.02
N LEU A 127 -2.23 -3.82 -0.13
CA LEU A 127 -1.11 -3.10 0.48
C LEU A 127 -1.10 -1.63 0.06
N VAL A 128 -1.16 -1.36 -1.23
CA VAL A 128 -1.17 0.01 -1.77
C VAL A 128 -2.32 0.83 -1.18
N ALA A 129 -3.53 0.29 -1.12
CA ALA A 129 -4.69 0.98 -0.54
C ALA A 129 -4.45 1.36 0.93
N VAL A 130 -3.89 0.44 1.72
CA VAL A 130 -3.52 0.69 3.12
C VAL A 130 -2.44 1.76 3.22
N LEU A 131 -1.37 1.65 2.42
CA LEU A 131 -0.25 2.60 2.45
C LEU A 131 -0.67 4.01 2.04
N VAL A 132 -1.50 4.16 1.02
CA VAL A 132 -2.03 5.46 0.58
C VAL A 132 -2.89 6.08 1.70
N ALA A 133 -3.80 5.31 2.29
CA ALA A 133 -4.64 5.80 3.39
C ALA A 133 -3.80 6.20 4.62
N GLN A 134 -2.90 5.33 5.06
CA GLN A 134 -2.03 5.59 6.22
C GLN A 134 -1.11 6.80 5.97
N THR A 135 -0.50 6.89 4.78
CA THR A 135 0.33 8.03 4.39
C THR A 135 -0.43 9.34 4.46
N TRP A 136 -1.64 9.38 3.91
CA TRP A 136 -2.45 10.60 3.91
C TRP A 136 -2.87 11.01 5.32
N ILE A 137 -3.30 10.06 6.14
CA ILE A 137 -3.70 10.32 7.53
C ILE A 137 -2.50 10.78 8.36
N ASP A 138 -1.34 10.11 8.21
CA ASP A 138 -0.14 10.44 8.96
C ASP A 138 0.39 11.84 8.63
N LEU A 139 0.35 12.25 7.35
CA LEU A 139 0.69 13.62 6.93
C LEU A 139 -0.21 14.68 7.53
N GLN A 140 -1.46 14.37 7.84
CA GLN A 140 -2.42 15.33 8.39
C GLN A 140 -2.49 15.33 9.92
N THR A 141 -2.39 14.15 10.53
CA THR A 141 -2.68 13.97 11.96
C THR A 141 -1.53 13.42 12.77
N GLN A 142 -0.45 12.97 12.11
CA GLN A 142 0.67 12.27 12.74
C GLN A 142 0.20 11.05 13.54
N ARG A 143 -0.82 10.34 13.03
CA ARG A 143 -1.40 9.15 13.62
C ARG A 143 -1.59 8.07 12.57
N LEU A 144 -1.35 6.83 12.95
CA LEU A 144 -1.59 5.65 12.13
C LEU A 144 -2.73 4.83 12.74
N PRO A 145 -3.96 4.93 12.20
CA PRO A 145 -5.11 4.19 12.73
C PRO A 145 -4.87 2.69 12.67
N ARG A 146 -4.96 2.03 13.80
CA ARG A 146 -4.72 0.58 13.96
C ARG A 146 -5.72 -0.26 13.16
N GLU A 147 -6.94 0.23 13.03
CA GLU A 147 -8.02 -0.43 12.31
C GLU A 147 -7.63 -0.69 10.84
N ILE A 148 -7.06 0.32 10.17
CA ILE A 148 -6.60 0.21 8.77
C ILE A 148 -5.45 -0.82 8.68
N THR A 149 -4.50 -0.76 9.60
CA THR A 149 -3.37 -1.70 9.65
C THR A 149 -3.84 -3.14 9.85
N TYR A 150 -4.72 -3.39 10.81
CA TYR A 150 -5.16 -4.76 11.13
C TYR A 150 -6.04 -5.35 10.04
N TRP A 151 -6.92 -4.57 9.42
CA TRP A 151 -7.65 -5.01 8.22
C TRP A 151 -6.69 -5.31 7.07
N GLY A 152 -5.67 -4.47 6.87
CA GLY A 152 -4.62 -4.70 5.88
C GLY A 152 -3.83 -5.99 6.10
N ILE A 153 -3.48 -6.31 7.37
CA ILE A 153 -2.81 -7.56 7.73
C ILE A 153 -3.74 -8.75 7.42
N GLY A 154 -4.99 -8.72 7.90
CA GLY A 154 -5.91 -9.84 7.73
C GLY A 154 -6.25 -10.13 6.27
N LEU A 155 -6.71 -9.12 5.53
CA LEU A 155 -7.06 -9.26 4.12
C LEU A 155 -5.83 -9.58 3.27
N GLY A 156 -4.70 -8.93 3.57
CA GLY A 156 -3.44 -9.16 2.88
C GLY A 156 -2.89 -10.56 3.09
N ALA A 157 -2.93 -11.08 4.32
CA ALA A 157 -2.48 -12.44 4.63
C ALA A 157 -3.29 -13.49 3.86
N VAL A 158 -4.62 -13.35 3.84
CA VAL A 158 -5.49 -14.24 3.06
C VAL A 158 -5.17 -14.15 1.57
N ALA A 159 -5.05 -12.94 1.02
CA ALA A 159 -4.80 -12.75 -0.40
C ALA A 159 -3.41 -13.27 -0.83
N LEU A 160 -2.38 -13.06 0.00
CA LEU A 160 -1.03 -13.59 -0.25
C LEU A 160 -0.97 -15.13 -0.13
N ALA A 161 -1.69 -15.70 0.85
CA ALA A 161 -1.77 -17.16 1.00
C ALA A 161 -2.47 -17.80 -0.21
N VAL A 162 -3.58 -17.21 -0.67
CA VAL A 162 -4.27 -17.66 -1.89
C VAL A 162 -3.34 -17.53 -3.10
N ALA A 163 -2.62 -16.41 -3.23
CA ALA A 163 -1.66 -16.24 -4.32
C ALA A 163 -0.58 -17.32 -4.31
N ALA A 164 0.01 -17.63 -3.14
CA ALA A 164 1.03 -18.65 -2.98
C ALA A 164 0.53 -20.05 -3.40
N ILE A 165 -0.71 -20.40 -3.03
CA ILE A 165 -1.34 -21.67 -3.43
C ILE A 165 -1.60 -21.69 -4.94
N VAL A 166 -2.08 -20.58 -5.52
CA VAL A 166 -2.41 -20.48 -6.96
C VAL A 166 -1.16 -20.62 -7.84
N ILE A 167 -0.02 -20.11 -7.38
CA ILE A 167 1.25 -20.22 -8.12
C ILE A 167 2.03 -21.50 -7.80
N ASP A 168 1.51 -22.36 -6.91
CA ASP A 168 2.13 -23.61 -6.46
C ASP A 168 3.45 -23.41 -5.69
N GLU A 169 3.54 -22.33 -4.91
CA GLU A 169 4.68 -21.98 -4.04
C GLU A 169 4.25 -21.78 -2.58
N PRO A 170 3.74 -22.82 -1.88
CA PRO A 170 3.20 -22.69 -0.53
C PRO A 170 4.25 -22.26 0.52
N GLU A 171 5.54 -22.43 0.23
CA GLU A 171 6.63 -21.93 1.07
C GLU A 171 6.60 -20.42 1.27
N ARG A 172 5.99 -19.65 0.37
CA ARG A 172 5.82 -18.19 0.55
C ARG A 172 4.94 -17.83 1.74
N ILE A 173 4.09 -18.77 2.20
CA ILE A 173 3.23 -18.56 3.37
C ILE A 173 4.07 -18.42 4.65
N TRP A 174 5.06 -19.30 4.84
CA TRP A 174 5.92 -19.17 6.02
C TRP A 174 6.92 -18.01 5.87
N MET A 175 7.41 -17.73 4.65
CA MET A 175 8.26 -16.56 4.35
C MET A 175 7.55 -15.26 4.69
N MET A 176 6.27 -15.15 4.37
CA MET A 176 5.39 -14.04 4.77
C MET A 176 5.37 -13.86 6.29
N GLY A 177 5.17 -14.94 7.04
CA GLY A 177 5.18 -14.91 8.50
C GLY A 177 6.54 -14.49 9.07
N LEU A 178 7.62 -15.06 8.52
CA LEU A 178 8.99 -14.71 8.90
C LEU A 178 9.29 -13.23 8.63
N GLY A 179 8.92 -12.72 7.46
CA GLY A 179 9.12 -11.32 7.11
C GLY A 179 8.37 -10.36 8.04
N GLY A 180 7.12 -10.70 8.38
CA GLY A 180 6.34 -9.95 9.37
C GLY A 180 7.00 -9.92 10.75
N ALA A 181 7.52 -11.06 11.20
CA ALA A 181 8.24 -11.17 12.47
C ALA A 181 9.56 -10.36 12.46
N ILE A 182 10.36 -10.44 11.39
CA ILE A 182 11.60 -9.67 11.24
C ILE A 182 11.30 -8.18 11.34
N ALA A 183 10.31 -7.68 10.59
CA ALA A 183 9.96 -6.26 10.60
C ALA A 183 9.44 -5.81 11.97
N LEU A 184 8.56 -6.60 12.60
CA LEU A 184 8.05 -6.31 13.93
C LEU A 184 9.17 -6.23 14.95
N LEU A 185 10.04 -7.25 15.02
CA LEU A 185 11.14 -7.30 15.98
C LEU A 185 12.13 -6.16 15.77
N THR A 186 12.44 -5.85 14.52
CA THR A 186 13.35 -4.73 14.18
C THR A 186 12.76 -3.40 14.64
N MET A 187 11.51 -3.10 14.30
CA MET A 187 10.87 -1.85 14.66
C MET A 187 10.59 -1.76 16.17
N TRP A 188 10.23 -2.87 16.80
CA TRP A 188 10.08 -2.94 18.26
C TRP A 188 11.40 -2.67 18.99
N LEU A 189 12.51 -3.23 18.49
CA LEU A 189 13.83 -2.97 19.05
C LEU A 189 14.21 -1.48 18.91
N ILE A 190 14.01 -0.90 17.73
CA ILE A 190 14.28 0.54 17.50
C ILE A 190 13.39 1.39 18.42
N TYR A 191 12.10 1.05 18.55
CA TYR A 191 11.18 1.75 19.43
C TYR A 191 11.65 1.73 20.90
N THR A 192 12.04 0.57 21.41
CA THR A 192 12.51 0.44 22.80
C THR A 192 13.82 1.19 23.06
N LEU A 193 14.74 1.15 22.09
CA LEU A 193 16.02 1.86 22.18
C LEU A 193 15.88 3.38 22.00
N SER A 194 14.92 3.84 21.23
CA SER A 194 14.69 5.26 20.95
C SER A 194 14.12 6.06 22.12
N ARG A 195 13.70 5.38 23.20
CA ARG A 195 13.14 6.00 24.40
C ARG A 195 12.06 7.06 24.12
N GLY A 196 11.16 6.77 23.21
CA GLY A 196 10.04 7.66 22.83
C GLY A 196 10.32 8.54 21.60
N GLY A 197 11.42 8.30 20.89
CA GLY A 197 11.71 8.99 19.62
C GLY A 197 10.94 8.47 18.41
N MET A 198 10.21 7.34 18.53
CA MET A 198 9.43 6.72 17.47
C MET A 198 7.98 6.53 17.91
N GLY A 199 7.04 6.67 16.97
CA GLY A 199 5.63 6.40 17.21
C GLY A 199 5.31 4.90 17.34
N ASP A 200 4.41 4.54 18.24
CA ASP A 200 3.92 3.16 18.38
C ASP A 200 3.13 2.69 17.15
N GLY A 201 2.61 3.63 16.36
CA GLY A 201 1.94 3.38 15.09
C GLY A 201 2.85 2.73 14.05
N ASP A 202 4.13 3.18 13.98
CA ASP A 202 5.13 2.63 13.06
C ASP A 202 5.48 1.18 13.39
N VAL A 203 5.57 0.86 14.69
CA VAL A 203 5.80 -0.51 15.16
C VAL A 203 4.63 -1.42 14.77
N ARG A 204 3.39 -0.92 14.87
CA ARG A 204 2.19 -1.67 14.46
C ARG A 204 2.07 -1.83 12.95
N LEU A 205 2.58 -0.88 12.17
CA LEU A 205 2.59 -0.96 10.71
C LEU A 205 3.64 -1.96 10.21
N ALA A 206 4.75 -2.12 10.90
CA ALA A 206 5.88 -2.93 10.48
C ALA A 206 5.54 -4.39 10.10
N PRO A 207 4.74 -5.17 10.86
CA PRO A 207 4.39 -6.53 10.48
C PRO A 207 3.62 -6.59 9.15
N LEU A 208 2.78 -5.60 8.83
CA LEU A 208 2.15 -5.51 7.53
C LEU A 208 3.21 -5.40 6.42
N LEU A 209 4.13 -4.45 6.54
CA LEU A 209 5.17 -4.22 5.53
C LEU A 209 6.07 -5.46 5.37
N GLY A 210 6.51 -6.02 6.50
CA GLY A 210 7.35 -7.20 6.52
C GLY A 210 6.69 -8.45 5.93
N MET A 211 5.39 -8.62 6.14
CA MET A 211 4.62 -9.70 5.55
C MET A 211 4.64 -9.67 4.01
N TYR A 212 4.43 -8.53 3.42
CA TYR A 212 4.44 -8.37 1.97
C TYR A 212 5.85 -8.48 1.37
N LEU A 213 6.85 -7.89 2.02
CA LEU A 213 8.23 -8.01 1.60
C LEU A 213 8.74 -9.45 1.77
N GLY A 214 8.42 -10.08 2.90
CA GLY A 214 8.80 -11.46 3.19
C GLY A 214 8.20 -12.46 2.21
N TRP A 215 6.99 -12.23 1.71
CA TRP A 215 6.38 -13.06 0.68
C TRP A 215 7.19 -13.10 -0.63
N LEU A 216 7.89 -12.01 -0.95
CA LEU A 216 8.86 -11.98 -2.06
C LEU A 216 10.16 -12.67 -1.68
N ASN A 217 10.78 -12.19 -0.61
CA ASN A 217 12.01 -12.73 -0.04
C ASN A 217 12.22 -12.12 1.36
N PRO A 218 12.34 -12.90 2.44
CA PRO A 218 12.62 -12.36 3.77
C PRO A 218 13.87 -11.47 3.85
N GLY A 219 14.85 -11.69 2.97
CA GLY A 219 16.08 -10.89 2.90
C GLY A 219 15.87 -9.44 2.50
N ILE A 220 14.76 -9.10 1.82
CA ILE A 220 14.47 -7.70 1.42
C ILE A 220 13.75 -6.88 2.49
N VAL A 221 13.35 -7.49 3.62
CA VAL A 221 12.62 -6.80 4.69
C VAL A 221 13.47 -5.70 5.32
N LEU A 222 14.70 -6.02 5.72
CA LEU A 222 15.63 -5.04 6.31
C LEU A 222 16.01 -3.93 5.33
N PRO A 223 16.39 -4.21 4.06
CA PRO A 223 16.56 -3.18 3.05
C PRO A 223 15.34 -2.28 2.87
N GLY A 224 14.12 -2.84 2.87
CA GLY A 224 12.90 -2.04 2.75
C GLY A 224 12.71 -1.05 3.90
N LEU A 225 12.88 -1.50 5.13
CA LEU A 225 12.87 -0.61 6.30
C LEU A 225 13.98 0.43 6.21
N PHE A 226 15.19 0.02 5.83
CA PHE A 226 16.35 0.90 5.69
C PHE A 226 16.14 2.00 4.65
N PHE A 227 15.55 1.70 3.49
CA PHE A 227 15.17 2.73 2.50
C PHE A 227 14.18 3.73 3.07
N GLY A 228 13.22 3.27 3.88
CA GLY A 228 12.30 4.15 4.60
C GLY A 228 13.03 5.09 5.57
N PHE A 229 13.97 4.57 6.36
CA PHE A 229 14.76 5.36 7.28
C PHE A 229 15.64 6.38 6.55
N ILE A 230 16.29 6.01 5.44
CA ILE A 230 17.08 6.94 4.62
C ILE A 230 16.19 8.06 4.08
N ALA A 231 15.04 7.73 3.51
CA ALA A 231 14.11 8.73 2.98
C ALA A 231 13.67 9.72 4.07
N GLY A 232 13.29 9.20 5.25
CA GLY A 232 12.93 10.02 6.40
C GLY A 232 14.07 10.91 6.90
N ALA A 233 15.29 10.37 6.96
CA ALA A 233 16.49 11.12 7.37
C ALA A 233 16.81 12.24 6.38
N VAL A 234 16.78 11.97 5.09
CA VAL A 234 17.02 12.97 4.03
C VAL A 234 16.02 14.13 4.14
N VAL A 235 14.73 13.82 4.26
CA VAL A 235 13.69 14.84 4.38
C VAL A 235 13.82 15.60 5.71
N GLY A 236 14.09 14.90 6.81
CA GLY A 236 14.29 15.53 8.12
C GLY A 236 15.47 16.50 8.13
N VAL A 237 16.61 16.11 7.55
CA VAL A 237 17.78 17.00 7.41
C VAL A 237 17.46 18.18 6.50
N ALA A 238 16.79 17.95 5.36
CA ALA A 238 16.39 19.03 4.46
C ALA A 238 15.46 20.04 5.14
N MET A 239 14.49 19.57 5.94
CA MET A 239 13.61 20.46 6.69
C MET A 239 14.33 21.29 7.74
N MET A 240 15.32 20.71 8.41
CA MET A 240 16.19 21.45 9.35
C MET A 240 17.06 22.50 8.65
N ALA A 241 17.60 22.18 7.47
CA ALA A 241 18.44 23.10 6.69
C ALA A 241 17.67 24.31 6.15
N ILE A 242 16.33 24.19 5.97
CA ILE A 242 15.48 25.28 5.47
C ILE A 242 14.85 26.09 6.63
N ASP A 243 15.30 25.90 7.86
CA ASP A 243 14.75 26.52 9.10
C ASP A 243 13.22 26.29 9.31
N ARG A 244 12.64 25.30 8.61
CA ARG A 244 11.21 24.97 8.73
C ARG A 244 10.92 23.97 9.84
N ALA A 245 11.95 23.36 10.43
CA ALA A 245 11.80 22.40 11.52
C ALA A 245 12.89 22.59 12.56
N GLY A 246 12.51 22.75 13.84
CA GLY A 246 13.43 22.60 14.95
C GLY A 246 13.75 21.12 15.22
N ARG A 247 14.80 20.83 15.99
CA ARG A 247 15.21 19.47 16.39
C ARG A 247 14.11 18.64 17.05
N ARG A 248 12.99 19.25 17.44
CA ARG A 248 11.84 18.60 18.10
C ARG A 248 10.58 18.54 17.23
N THR A 249 10.65 18.98 15.96
CA THR A 249 9.50 18.89 15.06
C THR A 249 9.26 17.43 14.70
N ALA A 250 8.11 16.89 15.09
CA ALA A 250 7.72 15.54 14.73
C ALA A 250 7.45 15.49 13.21
N VAL A 251 8.17 14.60 12.53
CA VAL A 251 7.97 14.33 11.09
C VAL A 251 7.18 13.04 10.97
N PRO A 252 6.05 13.02 10.21
CA PRO A 252 5.30 11.79 10.00
C PRO A 252 6.19 10.74 9.33
N PHE A 253 6.35 9.57 9.96
CA PHE A 253 7.29 8.54 9.50
C PHE A 253 6.63 7.49 8.60
N GLY A 254 5.31 7.30 8.71
CA GLY A 254 4.52 6.38 7.88
C GLY A 254 4.75 6.53 6.37
N PRO A 255 4.74 7.74 5.80
CA PRO A 255 5.04 7.97 4.38
C PRO A 255 6.39 7.42 3.93
N PHE A 256 7.41 7.52 4.76
CA PHE A 256 8.76 7.03 4.44
C PHE A 256 8.85 5.51 4.51
N LEU A 257 8.20 4.88 5.48
CA LEU A 257 8.06 3.43 5.53
C LEU A 257 7.30 2.90 4.32
N ALA A 258 6.22 3.58 3.92
CA ALA A 258 5.48 3.23 2.72
C ALA A 258 6.36 3.33 1.47
N LEU A 259 7.10 4.43 1.30
CA LEU A 259 8.03 4.61 0.20
C LEU A 259 9.13 3.53 0.19
N GLY A 260 9.78 3.27 1.33
CA GLY A 260 10.80 2.24 1.45
C GLY A 260 10.29 0.85 1.08
N THR A 261 9.06 0.52 1.48
CA THR A 261 8.39 -0.73 1.10
C THR A 261 8.15 -0.82 -0.40
N ILE A 262 7.59 0.22 -1.01
CA ILE A 262 7.37 0.27 -2.47
C ILE A 262 8.70 0.12 -3.22
N VAL A 263 9.74 0.87 -2.83
CA VAL A 263 11.07 0.77 -3.42
C VAL A 263 11.63 -0.66 -3.30
N ALA A 264 11.50 -1.28 -2.13
CA ALA A 264 11.99 -2.64 -1.91
C ALA A 264 11.24 -3.70 -2.75
N ILE A 265 9.96 -3.51 -3.03
CA ILE A 265 9.19 -4.40 -3.94
C ILE A 265 9.81 -4.42 -5.34
N PHE A 266 10.36 -3.29 -5.82
CA PHE A 266 10.92 -3.18 -7.17
C PHE A 266 12.40 -3.51 -7.23
N ILE A 267 13.21 -3.03 -6.30
CA ILE A 267 14.67 -3.14 -6.37
C ILE A 267 15.30 -3.94 -5.23
N GLY A 268 14.52 -4.34 -4.22
CA GLY A 268 15.05 -5.00 -3.02
C GLY A 268 15.79 -6.31 -3.33
N GLN A 269 15.32 -7.10 -4.29
CA GLN A 269 16.00 -8.33 -4.69
C GLN A 269 17.38 -8.04 -5.31
N HIS A 270 17.47 -7.07 -6.23
CA HIS A 270 18.75 -6.67 -6.81
C HIS A 270 19.75 -6.17 -5.78
N PHE A 271 19.24 -5.45 -4.76
CA PHE A 271 20.08 -4.99 -3.67
C PHE A 271 20.63 -6.17 -2.83
N VAL A 272 19.79 -7.15 -2.51
CA VAL A 272 20.21 -8.36 -1.78
C VAL A 272 21.24 -9.15 -2.59
N ASP A 273 20.98 -9.38 -3.87
CA ASP A 273 21.88 -10.12 -4.76
C ASP A 273 23.24 -9.41 -4.86
N LEU A 274 23.27 -8.08 -4.94
CA LEU A 274 24.50 -7.30 -4.97
C LEU A 274 25.31 -7.42 -3.67
N VAL A 275 24.63 -7.46 -2.52
CA VAL A 275 25.28 -7.58 -1.21
C VAL A 275 25.79 -8.99 -0.94
N LEU A 276 25.05 -10.01 -1.37
CA LEU A 276 25.44 -11.43 -1.17
C LEU A 276 26.42 -11.96 -2.21
N ALA A 277 26.55 -11.30 -3.37
CA ALA A 277 27.53 -11.65 -4.41
C ALA A 277 28.95 -11.23 -4.06
N ARG A 278 29.18 -10.60 -2.89
CA ARG A 278 30.50 -10.26 -2.35
C ARG A 278 30.94 -11.21 -1.26
#